data_fc7257bee590d4438336ab302cd0217d
#
_entry.id   fc7257bee590d4438336ab302cd0217d
#
_cell.length_a   1.000
_cell.length_b   1.000
_cell.length_c   1.000
_cell.angle_alpha   90.00
_cell.angle_beta   90.00
_cell.angle_gamma   90.00
#
_symmetry.space_group_name_H-M   'P 1'
#
loop_
_entity.id
_entity.type
_entity.pdbx_description
1 polymer ?
#
loop_
_entity_poly.entity_id
_entity_poly.type
_entity_poly.pdbx_seq_one_letter_code
_entity_poly.pdbx_strand_id
1 'polypeptide(L)'
;MADATPAGGEVEAYVVPLAARSAAEGPEPLEEPEPVVDRADAPAAQPADVPGPGRRPRRRERRGPTLREQRRLRTREAIVDAAAALFVERGFDHVSVMEIAQRAGVVEKTVFNHFPVKEGLVFEADPPIRAALLDAVRRRPAGESVAAAAGGFVVAAVSQLGSPAAAEGMTEMARVIRGSRTLQAREREILGTLTDTLAEQITLETRAAAGEVEPWLAANAVMGLYSSLLELARDRVLAGASGPELVAMLRTRGQRGLALLQFGLAGYAKRR
;
A
#
# COMPACT_ATOMS: atom_id res chain seq x y z
N MET A 1 -12.18 28.97 -17.19
CA MET A 1 -11.14 27.94 -17.16
C MET A 1 -10.39 28.10 -15.86
N ALA A 2 -10.81 27.36 -14.85
CA ALA A 2 -10.20 27.38 -13.53
C ALA A 2 -9.46 26.05 -13.39
N ASP A 3 -8.15 26.16 -13.21
CA ASP A 3 -7.20 25.08 -13.00
C ASP A 3 -7.40 24.56 -11.57
N ALA A 4 -8.13 23.46 -11.43
CA ALA A 4 -8.28 22.76 -10.17
C ALA A 4 -7.17 21.73 -10.04
N THR A 5 -6.02 22.16 -9.54
CA THR A 5 -4.96 21.27 -9.06
C THR A 5 -5.50 20.51 -7.83
N PRO A 6 -5.64 19.18 -7.84
CA PRO A 6 -5.95 18.44 -6.63
C PRO A 6 -4.75 18.52 -5.69
N ALA A 7 -5.04 18.74 -4.41
CA ALA A 7 -4.08 18.84 -3.33
C ALA A 7 -3.10 17.65 -3.31
N GLY A 8 -1.86 17.90 -3.73
CA GLY A 8 -0.78 16.91 -3.76
C GLY A 8 -0.14 16.75 -2.39
N GLY A 9 -0.78 16.07 -1.47
CA GLY A 9 -0.26 15.92 -0.11
C GLY A 9 -0.17 14.50 0.45
N GLU A 10 -0.81 13.49 -0.16
CA GLU A 10 -0.94 12.18 0.51
C GLU A 10 -0.74 10.94 -0.41
N VAL A 11 -0.33 11.10 -1.63
CA VAL A 11 -0.22 9.98 -2.59
C VAL A 11 1.11 9.23 -2.45
N GLU A 12 2.14 9.84 -1.85
CA GLU A 12 3.48 9.23 -1.70
C GLU A 12 3.50 7.97 -0.81
N ALA A 13 2.55 7.84 0.11
CA ALA A 13 2.50 6.73 1.06
C ALA A 13 1.86 5.45 0.50
N TYR A 14 1.19 5.50 -0.64
CA TYR A 14 0.28 4.43 -1.06
C TYR A 14 0.87 3.36 -1.99
N VAL A 15 2.05 3.58 -2.55
CA VAL A 15 2.55 2.73 -3.65
C VAL A 15 3.93 2.14 -3.40
N VAL A 16 4.60 2.52 -2.32
CA VAL A 16 5.97 2.05 -2.03
C VAL A 16 5.96 1.06 -0.87
N PRO A 17 5.91 -0.23 -1.13
CA PRO A 17 6.30 -1.19 -0.10
C PRO A 17 7.82 -1.14 0.07
N LEU A 18 8.27 -1.13 1.29
CA LEU A 18 9.57 -1.55 1.81
C LEU A 18 10.85 -0.82 1.41
N ALA A 19 11.03 -0.37 0.19
CA ALA A 19 12.35 -0.02 -0.31
C ALA A 19 12.73 1.47 -0.23
N ALA A 20 11.85 2.36 0.18
CA ALA A 20 12.13 3.81 0.21
C ALA A 20 12.82 4.31 1.50
N ARG A 21 13.19 3.43 2.45
CA ARG A 21 13.74 3.84 3.76
C ARG A 21 15.21 3.48 4.00
N SER A 22 15.88 2.82 3.11
CA SER A 22 17.23 2.27 3.35
C SER A 22 18.40 3.22 3.02
N ALA A 23 18.29 4.51 3.20
CA ALA A 23 19.43 5.41 2.95
C ALA A 23 19.76 6.38 4.09
N ALA A 24 19.25 6.20 5.29
CA ALA A 24 19.61 7.05 6.43
C ALA A 24 19.76 6.23 7.70
N GLU A 25 21.01 6.19 8.21
CA GLU A 25 21.43 5.81 9.56
C GLU A 25 21.23 4.34 9.98
N GLY A 26 22.35 3.66 10.25
CA GLY A 26 22.41 2.32 10.81
C GLY A 26 21.70 2.24 12.17
N PRO A 27 21.15 1.05 12.53
CA PRO A 27 20.39 0.88 13.76
C PRO A 27 21.30 1.02 15.01
N GLU A 28 20.89 1.88 15.94
CA GLU A 28 21.40 1.83 17.31
C GLU A 28 21.03 0.49 17.96
N PRO A 29 21.92 -0.09 18.78
CA PRO A 29 21.65 -1.38 19.43
C PRO A 29 20.42 -1.27 20.35
N LEU A 30 19.50 -2.21 20.19
CA LEU A 30 18.32 -2.34 21.05
C LEU A 30 18.77 -2.82 22.45
N GLU A 31 18.53 -2.04 23.48
CA GLU A 31 18.69 -2.47 24.87
C GLU A 31 17.76 -3.66 25.16
N GLU A 32 18.30 -4.69 25.82
CA GLU A 32 17.55 -5.88 26.23
C GLU A 32 16.39 -5.50 27.16
N PRO A 33 15.22 -6.14 27.01
CA PRO A 33 14.09 -5.87 27.92
C PRO A 33 14.35 -6.47 29.31
N GLU A 34 14.28 -5.63 30.34
CA GLU A 34 14.24 -6.08 31.73
C GLU A 34 13.06 -7.04 31.98
N PRO A 35 13.24 -8.06 32.85
CA PRO A 35 12.21 -9.05 33.14
C PRO A 35 11.02 -8.40 33.83
N VAL A 36 9.81 -8.67 33.31
CA VAL A 36 8.55 -8.26 33.90
C VAL A 36 8.33 -8.99 35.23
N VAL A 37 8.49 -8.29 36.34
CA VAL A 37 8.13 -8.76 37.67
C VAL A 37 6.61 -8.61 37.82
N ASP A 38 5.94 -9.76 37.93
CA ASP A 38 4.51 -9.88 38.20
C ASP A 38 4.23 -9.39 39.65
N ARG A 39 3.59 -8.25 39.80
CA ARG A 39 3.06 -7.81 41.09
C ARG A 39 1.53 -7.97 41.09
N ALA A 40 1.10 -9.10 41.56
CA ALA A 40 -0.20 -9.25 42.19
C ALA A 40 -0.16 -8.53 43.52
N ASP A 41 -0.91 -7.44 43.68
CA ASP A 41 -1.57 -7.03 44.89
C ASP A 41 -2.48 -5.83 44.59
N ALA A 42 -3.78 -6.05 44.71
CA ALA A 42 -4.79 -5.03 44.71
C ALA A 42 -5.25 -4.74 46.15
N PRO A 43 -5.42 -3.50 46.58
CA PRO A 43 -6.30 -3.19 47.69
C PRO A 43 -7.59 -2.47 47.25
N ALA A 44 -8.62 -2.93 47.88
CA ALA A 44 -10.02 -2.59 48.04
C ALA A 44 -10.54 -1.21 47.59
N ALA A 45 -11.75 -1.28 47.08
CA ALA A 45 -12.67 -0.20 46.74
C ALA A 45 -13.07 0.69 47.92
N GLN A 46 -13.22 1.99 47.65
CA GLN A 46 -14.02 2.92 48.46
C GLN A 46 -15.02 3.70 47.58
N PRO A 47 -16.13 4.20 48.14
CA PRO A 47 -17.40 4.35 47.43
C PRO A 47 -17.58 5.72 46.74
N ALA A 48 -18.56 5.71 45.85
CA ALA A 48 -19.07 6.73 44.97
C ALA A 48 -19.18 8.16 45.55
N ASP A 49 -18.78 9.13 44.78
CA ASP A 49 -19.14 10.54 44.93
C ASP A 49 -20.03 11.00 43.77
N VAL A 50 -21.02 11.84 44.08
CA VAL A 50 -22.19 12.22 43.30
C VAL A 50 -21.82 13.21 42.21
N PRO A 51 -22.41 13.20 41.01
CA PRO A 51 -22.01 14.08 39.91
C PRO A 51 -22.62 15.49 40.05
N GLY A 52 -21.77 16.52 40.10
CA GLY A 52 -22.13 17.91 39.91
C GLY A 52 -22.29 18.28 38.41
N PRO A 53 -23.15 19.26 38.06
CA PRO A 53 -23.46 19.60 36.68
C PRO A 53 -22.40 20.51 36.04
N GLY A 54 -22.01 20.17 34.81
CA GLY A 54 -21.43 21.15 33.90
C GLY A 54 -19.92 21.08 33.65
N ARG A 55 -19.41 19.99 33.07
CA ARG A 55 -18.14 20.06 32.35
C ARG A 55 -18.37 19.73 30.86
N ARG A 56 -18.18 20.77 30.00
CA ARG A 56 -18.13 20.62 28.56
C ARG A 56 -17.09 19.54 28.20
N PRO A 57 -17.35 18.66 27.17
CA PRO A 57 -16.38 17.68 26.77
C PRO A 57 -15.13 18.37 26.28
N ARG A 58 -14.00 18.19 27.00
CA ARG A 58 -12.69 18.60 26.53
C ARG A 58 -12.42 17.87 25.22
N ARG A 59 -12.22 18.65 24.15
CA ARG A 59 -11.71 18.19 22.86
C ARG A 59 -10.55 17.23 23.13
N ARG A 60 -10.72 15.95 22.77
CA ARG A 60 -9.67 14.93 22.87
C ARG A 60 -8.53 15.40 21.97
N GLU A 61 -7.52 16.01 22.56
CA GLU A 61 -6.25 16.24 21.89
C GLU A 61 -5.73 14.89 21.42
N ARG A 62 -5.36 14.80 20.15
CA ARG A 62 -4.73 13.59 19.57
C ARG A 62 -3.42 13.38 20.34
N ARG A 63 -3.44 12.54 21.36
CA ARG A 63 -2.22 12.06 22.01
C ARG A 63 -1.43 11.32 20.94
N GLY A 64 -0.18 11.71 20.73
CA GLY A 64 0.76 10.96 19.88
C GLY A 64 0.84 9.49 20.30
N PRO A 65 1.41 8.63 19.47
CA PRO A 65 1.51 7.20 19.74
C PRO A 65 2.18 6.96 21.10
N THR A 66 1.62 6.02 21.85
CA THR A 66 2.17 5.61 23.15
C THR A 66 3.57 5.02 22.98
N LEU A 67 4.40 5.03 24.03
CA LEU A 67 5.73 4.38 24.00
C LEU A 67 5.65 2.92 23.54
N ARG A 68 4.57 2.20 23.89
CA ARG A 68 4.35 0.82 23.45
C ARG A 68 4.08 0.74 21.95
N GLU A 69 3.28 1.63 21.42
CA GLU A 69 3.02 1.73 19.98
C GLU A 69 4.27 2.12 19.22
N GLN A 70 5.07 3.07 19.74
CA GLN A 70 6.34 3.46 19.14
C GLN A 70 7.33 2.28 19.09
N ARG A 71 7.48 1.52 20.19
CA ARG A 71 8.33 0.31 20.22
C ARG A 71 7.83 -0.73 19.20
N ARG A 72 6.50 -0.95 19.12
CA ARG A 72 5.92 -1.88 18.14
C ARG A 72 6.22 -1.46 16.70
N LEU A 73 6.13 -0.17 16.39
CA LEU A 73 6.44 0.36 15.06
C LEU A 73 7.94 0.17 14.74
N ARG A 74 8.85 0.55 15.64
CA ARG A 74 10.29 0.35 15.46
C ARG A 74 10.66 -1.12 15.24
N THR A 75 10.08 -2.03 16.03
CA THR A 75 10.32 -3.48 15.83
C THR A 75 9.81 -3.93 14.46
N ARG A 76 8.64 -3.46 14.03
CA ARG A 76 8.10 -3.75 12.69
C ARG A 76 9.02 -3.24 11.59
N GLU A 77 9.52 -2.03 11.71
CA GLU A 77 10.46 -1.40 10.78
C GLU A 77 11.77 -2.21 10.70
N ALA A 78 12.38 -2.55 11.83
CA ALA A 78 13.61 -3.35 11.87
C ALA A 78 13.45 -4.72 11.20
N ILE A 79 12.30 -5.39 11.37
CA ILE A 79 12.00 -6.67 10.71
C ILE A 79 11.91 -6.47 9.20
N VAL A 80 11.25 -5.42 8.77
CA VAL A 80 11.04 -5.08 7.36
C VAL A 80 12.38 -4.77 6.67
N ASP A 81 13.23 -3.95 7.30
CA ASP A 81 14.54 -3.59 6.77
C ASP A 81 15.48 -4.80 6.67
N ALA A 82 15.47 -5.66 7.70
CA ALA A 82 16.23 -6.90 7.69
C ALA A 82 15.78 -7.86 6.56
N ALA A 83 14.47 -7.98 6.36
CA ALA A 83 13.89 -8.80 5.29
C ALA A 83 14.25 -8.24 3.90
N ALA A 84 14.10 -6.93 3.69
CA ALA A 84 14.43 -6.27 2.43
C ALA A 84 15.89 -6.52 2.04
N ALA A 85 16.82 -6.26 2.95
CA ALA A 85 18.25 -6.48 2.71
C ALA A 85 18.54 -7.93 2.33
N LEU A 86 17.99 -8.91 3.06
CA LEU A 86 18.20 -10.32 2.77
C LEU A 86 17.57 -10.75 1.44
N PHE A 87 16.38 -10.24 1.10
CA PHE A 87 15.72 -10.55 -0.16
C PHE A 87 16.46 -9.99 -1.37
N VAL A 88 17.06 -8.80 -1.24
CA VAL A 88 17.92 -8.21 -2.28
C VAL A 88 19.21 -9.02 -2.44
N GLU A 89 19.83 -9.43 -1.33
CA GLU A 89 21.08 -10.19 -1.34
C GLU A 89 20.93 -11.59 -1.96
N ARG A 90 19.86 -12.31 -1.64
CA ARG A 90 19.72 -13.74 -1.92
C ARG A 90 18.43 -14.18 -2.61
N GLY A 91 17.50 -13.26 -2.83
CA GLY A 91 16.16 -13.55 -3.34
C GLY A 91 15.22 -14.06 -2.25
N PHE A 92 13.91 -13.85 -2.49
CA PHE A 92 12.86 -14.20 -1.52
C PHE A 92 12.85 -15.67 -1.13
N ASP A 93 12.93 -16.60 -2.11
CA ASP A 93 12.72 -18.02 -1.87
C ASP A 93 13.85 -18.67 -1.03
N HIS A 94 15.03 -18.06 -1.01
CA HIS A 94 16.23 -18.58 -0.33
C HIS A 94 16.46 -18.01 1.08
N VAL A 95 15.57 -17.19 1.60
CA VAL A 95 15.67 -16.57 2.92
C VAL A 95 14.61 -17.14 3.85
N SER A 96 15.00 -17.59 5.04
CA SER A 96 14.08 -18.08 6.07
C SER A 96 13.63 -16.95 7.01
N VAL A 97 12.46 -17.13 7.66
CA VAL A 97 11.97 -16.19 8.69
C VAL A 97 12.94 -16.15 9.88
N MET A 98 13.58 -17.26 10.20
CA MET A 98 14.59 -17.33 11.28
C MET A 98 15.80 -16.41 10.99
N GLU A 99 16.31 -16.39 9.76
CA GLU A 99 17.43 -15.51 9.37
C GLU A 99 17.02 -14.03 9.43
N ILE A 100 15.78 -13.73 9.04
CA ILE A 100 15.23 -12.38 9.16
C ILE A 100 15.15 -11.97 10.63
N ALA A 101 14.65 -12.84 11.51
CA ALA A 101 14.57 -12.60 12.94
C ALA A 101 15.95 -12.34 13.56
N GLN A 102 16.95 -13.17 13.22
CA GLN A 102 18.35 -13.00 13.66
C GLN A 102 18.92 -11.64 13.22
N ARG A 103 18.72 -11.27 11.96
CA ARG A 103 19.22 -9.99 11.43
C ARG A 103 18.52 -8.78 12.03
N ALA A 104 17.23 -8.90 12.36
CA ALA A 104 16.44 -7.87 13.01
C ALA A 104 16.65 -7.78 14.54
N GLY A 105 17.44 -8.69 15.13
CA GLY A 105 17.65 -8.73 16.58
C GLY A 105 16.41 -9.15 17.39
N VAL A 106 15.51 -9.97 16.81
CA VAL A 106 14.28 -10.42 17.45
C VAL A 106 14.17 -11.95 17.40
N VAL A 107 13.24 -12.51 18.15
CA VAL A 107 12.91 -13.93 18.04
C VAL A 107 11.90 -14.18 16.92
N GLU A 108 11.95 -15.35 16.28
CA GLU A 108 11.10 -15.72 15.15
C GLU A 108 9.60 -15.52 15.43
N LYS A 109 9.15 -15.85 16.67
CA LYS A 109 7.77 -15.60 17.11
C LYS A 109 7.37 -14.13 17.00
N THR A 110 8.31 -13.20 17.22
CA THR A 110 8.05 -11.76 17.07
C THR A 110 7.79 -11.40 15.62
N VAL A 111 8.54 -11.99 14.67
CA VAL A 111 8.28 -11.80 13.24
C VAL A 111 6.88 -12.25 12.87
N PHE A 112 6.47 -13.47 13.27
CA PHE A 112 5.12 -13.99 12.99
C PHE A 112 3.99 -13.18 13.66
N ASN A 113 4.25 -12.57 14.82
CA ASN A 113 3.29 -11.66 15.47
C ASN A 113 3.04 -10.36 14.66
N HIS A 114 4.02 -9.93 13.87
CA HIS A 114 3.90 -8.75 12.99
C HIS A 114 3.48 -9.11 11.57
N PHE A 115 3.94 -10.25 11.08
CA PHE A 115 3.76 -10.74 9.71
C PHE A 115 3.41 -12.23 9.73
N PRO A 116 2.11 -12.57 9.74
CA PRO A 116 1.65 -13.97 9.83
C PRO A 116 2.17 -14.88 8.72
N VAL A 117 2.48 -14.30 7.56
CA VAL A 117 3.04 -14.99 6.40
C VAL A 117 4.27 -14.23 5.89
N LYS A 118 5.24 -14.95 5.32
CA LYS A 118 6.50 -14.37 4.84
C LYS A 118 6.29 -13.36 3.70
N GLU A 119 5.30 -13.60 2.85
CA GLU A 119 4.90 -12.69 1.76
C GLU A 119 4.42 -11.33 2.29
N GLY A 120 3.92 -11.27 3.53
CA GLY A 120 3.55 -10.04 4.23
C GLY A 120 4.74 -9.11 4.51
N LEU A 121 5.97 -9.62 4.43
CA LEU A 121 7.20 -8.81 4.49
C LEU A 121 7.47 -8.04 3.19
N VAL A 122 6.86 -8.45 2.09
CA VAL A 122 6.95 -7.80 0.77
C VAL A 122 5.67 -7.04 0.46
N PHE A 123 4.51 -7.63 0.77
CA PHE A 123 3.21 -7.04 0.51
C PHE A 123 2.44 -6.84 1.82
N GLU A 124 1.90 -5.67 2.03
CA GLU A 124 1.00 -5.46 3.17
C GLU A 124 -0.29 -6.28 3.02
N ALA A 125 -0.82 -6.75 4.15
CA ALA A 125 -2.05 -7.53 4.17
C ALA A 125 -3.28 -6.73 3.70
N ASP A 126 -3.31 -5.45 4.00
CA ASP A 126 -4.34 -4.51 3.56
C ASP A 126 -3.65 -3.28 2.93
N PRO A 127 -3.39 -3.30 1.62
CA PRO A 127 -2.67 -2.23 0.96
C PRO A 127 -3.38 -0.89 1.10
N PRO A 128 -2.68 0.18 1.51
CA PRO A 128 -3.26 1.53 1.60
C PRO A 128 -3.93 1.99 0.30
N ILE A 129 -3.43 1.50 -0.84
CA ILE A 129 -4.00 1.79 -2.16
C ILE A 129 -5.48 1.37 -2.28
N ARG A 130 -5.90 0.29 -1.56
CA ARG A 130 -7.30 -0.16 -1.58
C ARG A 130 -8.23 0.93 -1.05
N ALA A 131 -7.94 1.46 0.15
CA ALA A 131 -8.75 2.50 0.76
C ALA A 131 -8.78 3.76 -0.10
N ALA A 132 -7.62 4.17 -0.64
CA ALA A 132 -7.50 5.37 -1.46
C ALA A 132 -8.23 5.23 -2.82
N LEU A 133 -8.17 4.05 -3.46
CA LEU A 133 -8.90 3.76 -4.68
C LEU A 133 -10.42 3.83 -4.46
N LEU A 134 -10.92 3.21 -3.40
CA LEU A 134 -12.34 3.25 -3.04
C LEU A 134 -12.79 4.67 -2.69
N ASP A 135 -11.97 5.42 -1.98
CA ASP A 135 -12.24 6.83 -1.66
C ASP A 135 -12.28 7.70 -2.93
N ALA A 136 -11.39 7.50 -3.89
CA ALA A 136 -11.44 8.19 -5.18
C ALA A 136 -12.77 7.95 -5.89
N VAL A 137 -13.27 6.72 -5.87
CA VAL A 137 -14.58 6.38 -6.45
C VAL A 137 -15.72 7.03 -5.67
N ARG A 138 -15.73 6.94 -4.35
CA ARG A 138 -16.81 7.45 -3.49
C ARG A 138 -16.93 8.96 -3.51
N ARG A 139 -15.79 9.66 -3.55
CA ARG A 139 -15.75 11.14 -3.48
C ARG A 139 -15.71 11.82 -4.84
N ARG A 140 -15.87 11.07 -5.93
CA ARG A 140 -15.88 11.66 -7.27
C ARG A 140 -16.97 12.70 -7.43
N PRO A 141 -16.74 13.79 -8.16
CA PRO A 141 -17.75 14.80 -8.44
C PRO A 141 -18.96 14.23 -9.17
N ALA A 142 -20.12 14.88 -9.01
CA ALA A 142 -21.33 14.54 -9.76
C ALA A 142 -21.06 14.63 -11.27
N GLY A 143 -21.47 13.59 -12.01
CA GLY A 143 -21.24 13.49 -13.46
C GLY A 143 -19.90 12.83 -13.85
N GLU A 144 -18.98 12.60 -12.91
CA GLU A 144 -17.78 11.84 -13.18
C GLU A 144 -18.07 10.33 -13.13
N SER A 145 -17.56 9.58 -14.14
CA SER A 145 -17.72 8.14 -14.17
C SER A 145 -16.74 7.45 -13.21
N VAL A 146 -17.07 6.22 -12.76
CA VAL A 146 -16.16 5.40 -11.96
C VAL A 146 -14.83 5.16 -12.68
N ALA A 147 -14.89 4.90 -13.99
CA ALA A 147 -13.68 4.68 -14.78
C ALA A 147 -12.78 5.94 -14.84
N ALA A 148 -13.37 7.14 -14.86
CA ALA A 148 -12.60 8.39 -14.81
C ALA A 148 -11.93 8.57 -13.44
N ALA A 149 -12.68 8.44 -12.36
CA ALA A 149 -12.17 8.62 -10.99
C ALA A 149 -11.13 7.57 -10.61
N ALA A 150 -11.48 6.29 -10.73
CA ALA A 150 -10.57 5.18 -10.38
C ALA A 150 -9.36 5.13 -11.32
N GLY A 151 -9.58 5.28 -12.62
CA GLY A 151 -8.48 5.29 -13.60
C GLY A 151 -7.58 6.50 -13.45
N GLY A 152 -8.12 7.69 -13.15
CA GLY A 152 -7.35 8.89 -12.84
C GLY A 152 -6.45 8.69 -11.61
N PHE A 153 -7.01 8.12 -10.54
CA PHE A 153 -6.26 7.74 -9.34
C PHE A 153 -5.11 6.78 -9.66
N VAL A 154 -5.40 5.70 -10.40
CA VAL A 154 -4.40 4.70 -10.82
C VAL A 154 -3.27 5.34 -11.61
N VAL A 155 -3.58 6.19 -12.60
CA VAL A 155 -2.58 6.89 -13.40
C VAL A 155 -1.70 7.80 -12.53
N ALA A 156 -2.32 8.54 -11.60
CA ALA A 156 -1.58 9.40 -10.68
C ALA A 156 -0.66 8.57 -9.76
N ALA A 157 -1.17 7.52 -9.12
CA ALA A 157 -0.43 6.66 -8.22
C ALA A 157 0.77 6.00 -8.89
N VAL A 158 0.58 5.36 -10.05
CA VAL A 158 1.68 4.69 -10.76
C VAL A 158 2.70 5.68 -11.32
N SER A 159 2.26 6.88 -11.73
CA SER A 159 3.19 7.90 -12.24
C SER A 159 4.20 8.33 -11.18
N GLN A 160 3.83 8.36 -9.90
CA GLN A 160 4.73 8.70 -8.79
C GLN A 160 5.86 7.67 -8.60
N LEU A 161 5.69 6.43 -9.04
CA LEU A 161 6.75 5.41 -9.02
C LEU A 161 7.96 5.77 -9.88
N GLY A 162 7.81 6.71 -10.80
CA GLY A 162 8.91 7.25 -11.59
C GLY A 162 9.78 8.27 -10.87
N SER A 163 9.40 8.77 -9.67
CA SER A 163 10.24 9.68 -8.89
C SER A 163 11.57 9.02 -8.51
N PRO A 164 12.69 9.78 -8.37
CA PRO A 164 14.00 9.17 -8.10
C PRO A 164 14.02 8.28 -6.87
N ALA A 165 13.43 8.74 -5.77
CA ALA A 165 13.36 7.98 -4.51
C ALA A 165 12.52 6.70 -4.63
N ALA A 166 11.38 6.77 -5.34
CA ALA A 166 10.52 5.60 -5.55
C ALA A 166 11.12 4.61 -6.57
N ALA A 167 11.85 5.10 -7.59
CA ALA A 167 12.41 4.26 -8.64
C ALA A 167 13.50 3.32 -8.12
N GLU A 168 14.34 3.76 -7.16
CA GLU A 168 15.36 2.91 -6.54
C GLU A 168 14.71 1.72 -5.83
N GLY A 169 13.80 1.98 -4.92
CA GLY A 169 13.08 0.94 -4.21
C GLY A 169 12.21 0.07 -5.11
N MET A 170 11.61 0.64 -6.16
CA MET A 170 10.89 -0.12 -7.17
C MET A 170 11.81 -1.08 -7.93
N THR A 171 13.07 -0.69 -8.20
CA THR A 171 14.03 -1.54 -8.91
C THR A 171 14.37 -2.79 -8.10
N GLU A 172 14.67 -2.64 -6.81
CA GLU A 172 14.94 -3.77 -5.91
C GLU A 172 13.73 -4.67 -5.77
N MET A 173 12.57 -4.08 -5.51
CA MET A 173 11.31 -4.80 -5.37
C MET A 173 10.94 -5.57 -6.64
N ALA A 174 11.10 -4.96 -7.82
CA ALA A 174 10.82 -5.61 -9.09
C ALA A 174 11.72 -6.84 -9.32
N ARG A 175 13.01 -6.76 -8.94
CA ARG A 175 13.93 -7.91 -9.01
C ARG A 175 13.48 -9.04 -8.08
N VAL A 176 13.16 -8.71 -6.84
CA VAL A 176 12.71 -9.69 -5.82
C VAL A 176 11.42 -10.36 -6.24
N ILE A 177 10.40 -9.60 -6.67
CA ILE A 177 9.10 -10.17 -7.10
C ILE A 177 9.27 -11.04 -8.35
N ARG A 178 10.00 -10.56 -9.37
CA ARG A 178 10.22 -11.32 -10.61
C ARG A 178 11.05 -12.58 -10.39
N GLY A 179 11.91 -12.60 -9.37
CA GLY A 179 12.70 -13.76 -8.98
C GLY A 179 11.92 -14.85 -8.25
N SER A 180 10.70 -14.61 -7.80
CA SER A 180 9.92 -15.54 -6.98
C SER A 180 8.53 -15.81 -7.55
N ARG A 181 8.23 -17.07 -7.89
CA ARG A 181 6.89 -17.48 -8.31
C ARG A 181 5.86 -17.34 -7.19
N THR A 182 6.28 -17.52 -5.95
CA THR A 182 5.44 -17.35 -4.77
C THR A 182 4.96 -15.89 -4.65
N LEU A 183 5.89 -14.93 -4.79
CA LEU A 183 5.52 -13.51 -4.76
C LEU A 183 4.65 -13.10 -5.94
N GLN A 184 4.92 -13.59 -7.15
CA GLN A 184 4.07 -13.32 -8.31
C GLN A 184 2.65 -13.90 -8.16
N ALA A 185 2.51 -15.05 -7.50
CA ALA A 185 1.21 -15.63 -7.19
C ALA A 185 0.47 -14.78 -6.16
N ARG A 186 1.17 -14.36 -5.09
CA ARG A 186 0.60 -13.50 -4.05
C ARG A 186 0.17 -12.14 -4.58
N GLU A 187 0.96 -11.53 -5.45
CA GLU A 187 0.60 -10.27 -6.09
C GLU A 187 -0.70 -10.39 -6.90
N ARG A 188 -0.83 -11.45 -7.70
CA ARG A 188 -2.08 -11.70 -8.45
C ARG A 188 -3.29 -11.88 -7.54
N GLU A 189 -3.14 -12.54 -6.40
CA GLU A 189 -4.19 -12.71 -5.40
C GLU A 189 -4.62 -11.35 -4.81
N ILE A 190 -3.65 -10.48 -4.47
CA ILE A 190 -3.91 -9.14 -3.97
C ILE A 190 -4.64 -8.30 -5.01
N LEU A 191 -4.19 -8.32 -6.26
CA LEU A 191 -4.84 -7.60 -7.36
C LEU A 191 -6.26 -8.13 -7.63
N GLY A 192 -6.47 -9.44 -7.54
CA GLY A 192 -7.80 -10.05 -7.61
C GLY A 192 -8.72 -9.52 -6.52
N THR A 193 -8.27 -9.52 -5.27
CA THR A 193 -9.04 -8.99 -4.12
C THR A 193 -9.38 -7.49 -4.30
N LEU A 194 -8.44 -6.69 -4.83
CA LEU A 194 -8.71 -5.29 -5.14
C LEU A 194 -9.77 -5.13 -6.24
N THR A 195 -9.72 -5.99 -7.25
CA THR A 195 -10.71 -6.02 -8.33
C THR A 195 -12.11 -6.33 -7.80
N ASP A 196 -12.22 -7.38 -6.97
CA ASP A 196 -13.50 -7.79 -6.37
C ASP A 196 -14.07 -6.67 -5.49
N THR A 197 -13.23 -6.07 -4.64
CA THR A 197 -13.65 -4.96 -3.77
C THR A 197 -14.11 -3.74 -4.58
N LEU A 198 -13.44 -3.43 -5.68
CA LEU A 198 -13.86 -2.34 -6.57
C LEU A 198 -15.18 -2.69 -7.28
N ALA A 199 -15.35 -3.93 -7.75
CA ALA A 199 -16.59 -4.38 -8.37
C ALA A 199 -17.77 -4.31 -7.39
N GLU A 200 -17.59 -4.73 -6.14
CA GLU A 200 -18.58 -4.60 -5.08
C GLU A 200 -18.98 -3.12 -4.84
N GLN A 201 -17.99 -2.22 -4.76
CA GLN A 201 -18.24 -0.80 -4.59
C GLN A 201 -19.05 -0.22 -5.76
N ILE A 202 -18.73 -0.59 -7.00
CA ILE A 202 -19.44 -0.16 -8.20
C ILE A 202 -20.87 -0.70 -8.17
N THR A 203 -21.07 -1.97 -7.84
CA THR A 203 -22.38 -2.62 -7.70
C THR A 203 -23.28 -1.86 -6.74
N LEU A 204 -22.75 -1.48 -5.57
CA LEU A 204 -23.49 -0.72 -4.56
C LEU A 204 -23.89 0.67 -5.07
N GLU A 205 -23.00 1.38 -5.75
CA GLU A 205 -23.25 2.73 -6.23
C GLU A 205 -24.21 2.79 -7.43
N THR A 206 -24.12 1.82 -8.34
CA THR A 206 -24.97 1.72 -9.51
C THR A 206 -26.32 1.06 -9.21
N ARG A 207 -26.45 0.43 -8.04
CA ARG A 207 -27.58 -0.43 -7.65
C ARG A 207 -27.80 -1.54 -8.68
N ALA A 208 -26.72 -2.09 -9.20
CA ALA A 208 -26.76 -3.14 -10.20
C ALA A 208 -27.53 -4.37 -9.69
N ALA A 209 -28.33 -4.96 -10.55
CA ALA A 209 -29.07 -6.17 -10.22
C ALA A 209 -28.14 -7.39 -10.19
N ALA A 210 -28.58 -8.45 -9.50
CA ALA A 210 -27.84 -9.70 -9.47
C ALA A 210 -27.65 -10.26 -10.89
N GLY A 211 -26.42 -10.54 -11.27
CA GLY A 211 -26.06 -11.08 -12.60
C GLY A 211 -25.68 -10.04 -13.64
N GLU A 212 -25.77 -8.73 -13.34
CA GLU A 212 -25.21 -7.71 -14.21
C GLU A 212 -23.68 -7.80 -14.19
N VAL A 213 -23.05 -7.81 -15.38
CA VAL A 213 -21.61 -8.00 -15.54
C VAL A 213 -20.83 -6.69 -15.57
N GLU A 214 -21.52 -5.57 -15.76
CA GLU A 214 -20.95 -4.25 -15.98
C GLU A 214 -20.07 -3.78 -14.81
N PRO A 215 -20.45 -3.94 -13.52
CA PRO A 215 -19.62 -3.54 -12.40
C PRO A 215 -18.30 -4.31 -12.39
N TRP A 216 -18.37 -5.62 -12.62
CA TRP A 216 -17.20 -6.48 -12.68
C TRP A 216 -16.31 -6.15 -13.88
N LEU A 217 -16.90 -5.92 -15.05
CA LEU A 217 -16.16 -5.52 -16.26
C LEU A 217 -15.46 -4.17 -16.06
N ALA A 218 -16.11 -3.19 -15.45
CA ALA A 218 -15.54 -1.89 -15.16
C ALA A 218 -14.35 -2.00 -14.16
N ALA A 219 -14.52 -2.78 -13.09
CA ALA A 219 -13.45 -3.03 -12.13
C ALA A 219 -12.24 -3.69 -12.78
N ASN A 220 -12.45 -4.75 -13.57
CA ASN A 220 -11.36 -5.42 -14.29
C ASN A 220 -10.67 -4.51 -15.29
N ALA A 221 -11.39 -3.65 -15.98
CA ALA A 221 -10.80 -2.70 -16.92
C ALA A 221 -9.86 -1.70 -16.21
N VAL A 222 -10.29 -1.14 -15.08
CA VAL A 222 -9.45 -0.25 -14.25
C VAL A 222 -8.24 -0.98 -13.68
N MET A 223 -8.43 -2.18 -13.13
CA MET A 223 -7.33 -2.96 -12.57
C MET A 223 -6.38 -3.50 -13.64
N GLY A 224 -6.87 -3.76 -14.84
CA GLY A 224 -6.06 -4.06 -16.02
C GLY A 224 -5.16 -2.90 -16.41
N LEU A 225 -5.67 -1.66 -16.37
CA LEU A 225 -4.87 -0.45 -16.56
C LEU A 225 -3.78 -0.34 -15.48
N TYR A 226 -4.15 -0.54 -14.20
CA TYR A 226 -3.21 -0.52 -13.08
C TYR A 226 -2.07 -1.53 -13.27
N SER A 227 -2.39 -2.79 -13.50
CA SER A 227 -1.41 -3.86 -13.68
C SER A 227 -0.47 -3.59 -14.86
N SER A 228 -1.04 -3.12 -15.99
CA SER A 228 -0.24 -2.79 -17.19
C SER A 228 0.73 -1.63 -16.96
N LEU A 229 0.30 -0.61 -16.23
CA LEU A 229 1.15 0.53 -15.88
C LEU A 229 2.22 0.15 -14.85
N LEU A 230 1.88 -0.69 -13.89
CA LEU A 230 2.82 -1.18 -12.86
C LEU A 230 3.93 -2.00 -13.52
N GLU A 231 3.60 -2.91 -14.44
CA GLU A 231 4.62 -3.67 -15.18
C GLU A 231 5.47 -2.78 -16.09
N LEU A 232 4.86 -1.80 -16.76
CA LEU A 232 5.62 -0.82 -17.54
C LEU A 232 6.60 -0.03 -16.65
N ALA A 233 6.17 0.41 -15.45
CA ALA A 233 7.05 1.10 -14.51
C ALA A 233 8.22 0.21 -14.09
N ARG A 234 7.97 -1.05 -13.74
CA ARG A 234 8.99 -2.04 -13.39
C ARG A 234 10.00 -2.27 -14.52
N ASP A 235 9.52 -2.44 -15.75
CA ASP A 235 10.40 -2.61 -16.91
C ASP A 235 11.32 -1.41 -17.07
N ARG A 236 10.80 -0.20 -16.91
CA ARG A 236 11.55 1.03 -17.09
C ARG A 236 12.59 1.25 -15.99
N VAL A 237 12.23 1.04 -14.71
CA VAL A 237 13.21 1.20 -13.63
C VAL A 237 14.29 0.11 -13.68
N LEU A 238 13.96 -1.11 -14.06
CA LEU A 238 14.94 -2.18 -14.30
C LEU A 238 15.89 -1.86 -15.47
N ALA A 239 15.44 -1.08 -16.43
CA ALA A 239 16.26 -0.55 -17.51
C ALA A 239 17.03 0.73 -17.12
N GLY A 240 16.99 1.15 -15.84
CA GLY A 240 17.71 2.31 -15.33
C GLY A 240 16.99 3.65 -15.50
N ALA A 241 15.72 3.65 -15.94
CA ALA A 241 14.96 4.90 -16.08
C ALA A 241 14.44 5.37 -14.71
N SER A 242 14.52 6.69 -14.47
CA SER A 242 13.99 7.33 -13.26
C SER A 242 13.74 8.82 -13.51
N GLY A 243 13.16 9.51 -12.54
CA GLY A 243 13.01 10.97 -12.56
C GLY A 243 11.86 11.49 -13.42
N PRO A 244 11.85 12.80 -13.70
CA PRO A 244 10.71 13.49 -14.33
C PRO A 244 10.30 12.92 -15.69
N GLU A 245 11.24 12.42 -16.47
CA GLU A 245 10.96 11.82 -17.78
C GLU A 245 10.16 10.53 -17.65
N LEU A 246 10.52 9.68 -16.70
CA LEU A 246 9.76 8.45 -16.39
C LEU A 246 8.36 8.78 -15.89
N VAL A 247 8.24 9.75 -14.95
CA VAL A 247 6.93 10.22 -14.45
C VAL A 247 6.05 10.71 -15.61
N ALA A 248 6.59 11.55 -16.48
CA ALA A 248 5.87 12.09 -17.64
C ALA A 248 5.44 10.99 -18.63
N MET A 249 6.32 10.03 -18.87
CA MET A 249 6.05 8.89 -19.75
C MET A 249 4.93 7.99 -19.17
N LEU A 250 5.02 7.62 -17.89
CA LEU A 250 3.99 6.80 -17.23
C LEU A 250 2.64 7.51 -17.24
N ARG A 251 2.61 8.81 -16.93
CA ARG A 251 1.39 9.64 -16.99
C ARG A 251 0.79 9.65 -18.39
N THR A 252 1.60 9.89 -19.41
CA THR A 252 1.14 9.93 -20.82
C THR A 252 0.57 8.56 -21.25
N ARG A 253 1.25 7.47 -20.91
CA ARG A 253 0.77 6.10 -21.21
C ARG A 253 -0.51 5.78 -20.45
N GLY A 254 -0.57 6.16 -19.17
CA GLY A 254 -1.74 5.99 -18.34
C GLY A 254 -2.96 6.75 -18.87
N GLN A 255 -2.80 8.02 -19.24
CA GLN A 255 -3.87 8.83 -19.84
C GLN A 255 -4.39 8.22 -21.15
N ARG A 256 -3.50 7.68 -22.00
CA ARG A 256 -3.91 6.96 -23.21
C ARG A 256 -4.71 5.69 -22.90
N GLY A 257 -4.26 4.91 -21.90
CA GLY A 257 -4.99 3.75 -21.42
C GLY A 257 -6.36 4.12 -20.85
N LEU A 258 -6.42 5.17 -20.03
CA LEU A 258 -7.68 5.68 -19.48
C LEU A 258 -8.64 6.13 -20.57
N ALA A 259 -8.15 6.80 -21.62
CA ALA A 259 -8.98 7.18 -22.77
C ALA A 259 -9.59 5.96 -23.49
N LEU A 260 -8.87 4.83 -23.57
CA LEU A 260 -9.43 3.59 -24.10
C LEU A 260 -10.57 3.06 -23.23
N LEU A 261 -10.49 3.20 -21.90
CA LEU A 261 -11.57 2.79 -20.99
C LEU A 261 -12.79 3.72 -21.10
N GLN A 262 -12.58 5.02 -21.29
CA GLN A 262 -13.65 6.02 -21.38
C GLN A 262 -14.36 6.03 -22.72
N PHE A 263 -13.62 5.88 -23.81
CA PHE A 263 -14.16 6.02 -25.18
C PHE A 263 -14.27 4.70 -25.94
N GLY A 264 -13.86 3.59 -25.30
CA GLY A 264 -13.96 2.25 -25.86
C GLY A 264 -12.84 1.85 -26.81
N LEU A 265 -12.83 0.57 -27.17
CA LEU A 265 -11.79 -0.05 -27.99
C LEU A 265 -12.12 -0.06 -29.50
N ALA A 266 -13.29 0.40 -29.90
CA ALA A 266 -13.76 0.27 -31.29
C ALA A 266 -12.84 0.95 -32.34
N GLY A 267 -12.09 1.99 -31.92
CA GLY A 267 -11.11 2.66 -32.76
C GLY A 267 -9.70 2.12 -32.67
N TYR A 268 -9.40 1.25 -31.69
CA TYR A 268 -8.06 0.76 -31.40
C TYR A 268 -7.67 -0.46 -32.25
N ALA A 269 -6.44 -0.50 -32.71
CA ALA A 269 -5.83 -1.63 -33.45
C ALA A 269 -6.62 -2.05 -34.70
N LYS A 270 -7.27 -1.12 -35.42
CA LYS A 270 -7.89 -1.42 -36.71
C LYS A 270 -6.81 -1.85 -37.72
N ARG A 271 -7.05 -2.97 -38.40
CA ARG A 271 -6.19 -3.40 -39.52
C ARG A 271 -6.27 -2.37 -40.63
N ARG A 272 -5.14 -1.87 -41.09
CA ARG A 272 -5.01 -1.00 -42.25
C ARG A 272 -5.05 -1.82 -43.52
#